data_16d5112b6be3a383a3d166c303cb3db6
#
_entry.id   16d5112b6be3a383a3d166c303cb3db6
#
_cell.length_a   1.000
_cell.length_b   1.000
_cell.length_c   1.000
_cell.angle_alpha   90.00
_cell.angle_beta   90.00
_cell.angle_gamma   90.00
#
_symmetry.space_group_name_H-M   'P 1'
#
loop_
_entity.id
_entity.type
_entity.pdbx_description
1 polymer ?
#
loop_
_entity_poly.entity_id
_entity_poly.type
_entity_poly.pdbx_seq_one_letter_code
_entity_poly.pdbx_strand_id
1 'polypeptide(L)'
;VRDENAPQPDLSAILDQVPLLGVCYGAQYLATLSGGKVEASDSREYGRANLATVNSDDPLLAGMTSNSQVWMSHVDTILELGPGYNTICSTDDVHFAGFRAEGKQVWGIQFHPEVWHSTEGPILLKNFVMGICGCTGSWTPDNFVESTVRDLQAKIGAEDRVILGLSGGVDSTVAAELLNRAIGDRLHCIFVDNGLLRKNEFEQVLEDYKDMGLNVRGVRAGDQFLDCLLYTSPSPRDAL
;
A
#
# COMPACT_ATOMS: atom_id res chain seq x y z
N VAL A 1 -7.05 -6.61 -20.48
CA VAL A 1 -8.51 -6.42 -20.61
C VAL A 1 -9.10 -7.36 -21.65
N ARG A 2 -8.39 -7.66 -22.73
CA ARG A 2 -8.84 -8.47 -23.89
C ARG A 2 -8.80 -9.98 -23.65
N ASP A 3 -8.06 -10.44 -22.68
CA ASP A 3 -7.95 -11.85 -22.31
C ASP A 3 -9.27 -12.34 -21.69
N GLU A 4 -9.72 -13.56 -22.06
CA GLU A 4 -10.93 -14.16 -21.49
C GLU A 4 -10.86 -14.33 -19.96
N ASN A 5 -9.67 -14.49 -19.42
CA ASN A 5 -9.41 -14.60 -17.98
C ASN A 5 -8.97 -13.28 -17.33
N ALA A 6 -9.07 -12.14 -18.05
CA ALA A 6 -8.70 -10.85 -17.50
C ALA A 6 -9.59 -10.49 -16.30
N PRO A 7 -9.03 -9.94 -15.20
CA PRO A 7 -9.83 -9.54 -14.04
C PRO A 7 -10.90 -8.50 -14.42
N GLN A 8 -12.15 -8.80 -14.09
CA GLN A 8 -13.29 -7.91 -14.31
C GLN A 8 -14.00 -7.64 -12.98
N PRO A 9 -13.45 -6.74 -12.14
CA PRO A 9 -14.06 -6.42 -10.86
C PRO A 9 -15.44 -5.76 -11.06
N ASP A 10 -16.39 -6.10 -10.19
CA ASP A 10 -17.66 -5.40 -10.15
C ASP A 10 -17.48 -4.02 -9.51
N LEU A 11 -17.58 -2.97 -10.32
CA LEU A 11 -17.45 -1.58 -9.88
C LEU A 11 -18.80 -0.93 -9.52
N SER A 12 -19.92 -1.64 -9.60
CA SER A 12 -21.29 -1.08 -9.39
C SER A 12 -21.46 -0.44 -8.02
N ALA A 13 -20.78 -0.96 -7.00
CA ALA A 13 -20.84 -0.43 -5.63
C ALA A 13 -20.05 0.87 -5.43
N ILE A 14 -19.14 1.23 -6.34
CA ILE A 14 -18.25 2.39 -6.21
C ILE A 14 -18.43 3.41 -7.32
N LEU A 15 -18.80 2.96 -8.54
CA LEU A 15 -19.14 3.86 -9.64
C LEU A 15 -20.25 4.81 -9.19
N ASP A 16 -20.06 6.11 -9.42
CA ASP A 16 -20.98 7.19 -9.06
C ASP A 16 -21.21 7.39 -7.53
N GLN A 17 -20.55 6.62 -6.68
CA GLN A 17 -20.64 6.76 -5.21
C GLN A 17 -19.43 7.51 -4.63
N VAL A 18 -18.25 7.26 -5.19
CA VAL A 18 -16.99 7.86 -4.77
C VAL A 18 -16.15 8.26 -5.98
N PRO A 19 -15.22 9.23 -5.84
CA PRO A 19 -14.26 9.52 -6.90
C PRO A 19 -13.43 8.29 -7.26
N LEU A 20 -13.28 8.01 -8.56
CA LEU A 20 -12.57 6.85 -9.07
C LEU A 20 -11.50 7.26 -10.08
N LEU A 21 -10.29 6.78 -9.87
CA LEU A 21 -9.16 6.90 -10.79
C LEU A 21 -8.71 5.51 -11.25
N GLY A 22 -8.94 5.18 -12.50
CA GLY A 22 -8.38 3.99 -13.15
C GLY A 22 -6.97 4.27 -13.69
N VAL A 23 -5.97 3.48 -13.26
CA VAL A 23 -4.59 3.59 -13.73
C VAL A 23 -4.26 2.39 -14.61
N CYS A 24 -3.67 2.63 -15.77
CA CYS A 24 -3.22 1.62 -16.73
C CYS A 24 -4.33 0.60 -17.08
N TYR A 25 -4.28 -0.62 -16.54
CA TYR A 25 -5.34 -1.61 -16.70
C TYR A 25 -6.70 -1.08 -16.24
N GLY A 26 -6.76 -0.32 -15.15
CA GLY A 26 -7.99 0.29 -14.65
C GLY A 26 -8.61 1.28 -15.65
N ALA A 27 -7.79 2.06 -16.34
CA ALA A 27 -8.28 2.96 -17.41
C ALA A 27 -8.83 2.17 -18.59
N GLN A 28 -8.12 1.14 -19.05
CA GLN A 28 -8.59 0.27 -20.14
C GLN A 28 -9.91 -0.43 -19.77
N TYR A 29 -10.02 -0.89 -18.53
CA TYR A 29 -11.26 -1.51 -18.03
C TYR A 29 -12.43 -0.53 -17.99
N LEU A 30 -12.23 0.70 -17.51
CA LEU A 30 -13.24 1.76 -17.55
C LEU A 30 -13.66 2.12 -18.97
N ALA A 31 -12.69 2.21 -19.90
CA ALA A 31 -12.99 2.44 -21.32
C ALA A 31 -13.86 1.31 -21.91
N THR A 32 -13.53 0.05 -21.60
CA THR A 32 -14.32 -1.11 -22.03
C THR A 32 -15.74 -1.09 -21.45
N LEU A 33 -15.86 -0.83 -20.12
CA LEU A 33 -17.18 -0.74 -19.45
C LEU A 33 -18.06 0.36 -20.03
N SER A 34 -17.46 1.46 -20.54
CA SER A 34 -18.20 2.55 -21.17
C SER A 34 -18.65 2.26 -22.60
N GLY A 35 -18.28 1.11 -23.15
CA GLY A 35 -18.53 0.75 -24.55
C GLY A 35 -17.45 1.25 -25.51
N GLY A 36 -16.32 1.67 -25.01
CA GLY A 36 -15.11 2.01 -25.78
C GLY A 36 -14.39 0.76 -26.30
N LYS A 37 -13.30 0.99 -27.04
CA LYS A 37 -12.53 -0.06 -27.70
C LYS A 37 -11.09 -0.06 -27.23
N VAL A 38 -10.62 -1.25 -26.80
CA VAL A 38 -9.22 -1.49 -26.39
C VAL A 38 -8.65 -2.59 -27.29
N GLU A 39 -7.52 -2.34 -27.92
CA GLU A 39 -6.84 -3.31 -28.80
C GLU A 39 -5.35 -3.37 -28.49
N ALA A 40 -4.68 -4.41 -29.01
CA ALA A 40 -3.23 -4.47 -28.97
C ALA A 40 -2.66 -3.28 -29.76
N SER A 41 -1.72 -2.58 -29.16
CA SER A 41 -0.95 -1.54 -29.86
C SER A 41 0.06 -2.19 -30.80
N ASP A 42 0.20 -1.63 -31.99
CA ASP A 42 1.27 -2.02 -32.93
C ASP A 42 2.64 -1.62 -32.39
N SER A 43 2.71 -0.57 -31.58
CA SER A 43 3.89 -0.15 -30.83
C SER A 43 3.70 -0.54 -29.35
N ARG A 44 4.59 -1.39 -28.83
CA ARG A 44 4.63 -1.67 -27.40
C ARG A 44 5.19 -0.44 -26.69
N GLU A 45 4.34 0.23 -25.90
CA GLU A 45 4.76 1.44 -25.21
C GLU A 45 5.29 1.10 -23.81
N TYR A 46 6.61 0.99 -23.75
CA TYR A 46 7.34 0.81 -22.51
C TYR A 46 8.39 1.90 -22.37
N GLY A 47 8.30 2.65 -21.28
CA GLY A 47 9.31 3.65 -20.95
C GLY A 47 8.75 5.07 -20.84
N ARG A 48 9.61 6.02 -21.18
CA ARG A 48 9.32 7.45 -21.08
C ARG A 48 8.53 7.92 -22.28
N ALA A 49 7.44 8.63 -22.02
CA ALA A 49 6.69 9.42 -23.00
C ALA A 49 6.49 10.82 -22.45
N ASN A 50 6.19 11.77 -23.32
CA ASN A 50 5.87 13.13 -22.91
C ASN A 50 4.40 13.42 -23.25
N LEU A 51 3.71 14.15 -22.36
CA LEU A 51 2.35 14.60 -22.64
C LEU A 51 2.38 15.66 -23.77
N ALA A 52 1.74 15.36 -24.88
CA ALA A 52 1.58 16.30 -26.01
C ALA A 52 0.48 17.33 -25.74
N THR A 53 -0.64 16.89 -25.14
CA THR A 53 -1.72 17.76 -24.71
C THR A 53 -2.06 17.55 -23.24
N VAL A 54 -2.42 18.64 -22.56
CA VAL A 54 -2.88 18.62 -21.17
C VAL A 54 -4.04 19.60 -21.04
N ASN A 55 -5.21 19.13 -20.66
CA ASN A 55 -6.32 20.00 -20.29
C ASN A 55 -6.15 20.47 -18.84
N SER A 56 -5.54 21.63 -18.66
CA SER A 56 -5.27 22.22 -17.34
C SER A 56 -6.52 22.67 -16.58
N ASP A 57 -7.67 22.74 -17.24
CA ASP A 57 -8.95 23.07 -16.60
C ASP A 57 -9.57 21.82 -15.91
N ASP A 58 -9.09 20.61 -16.25
CA ASP A 58 -9.49 19.41 -15.53
C ASP A 58 -8.82 19.35 -14.15
N PRO A 59 -9.59 19.16 -13.05
CA PRO A 59 -9.06 19.18 -11.70
C PRO A 59 -7.98 18.12 -11.44
N LEU A 60 -7.98 16.99 -12.17
CA LEU A 60 -6.94 15.97 -12.03
C LEU A 60 -5.58 16.46 -12.54
N LEU A 61 -5.58 17.24 -13.62
CA LEU A 61 -4.35 17.71 -14.31
C LEU A 61 -3.96 19.13 -13.93
N ALA A 62 -4.66 19.77 -12.99
CA ALA A 62 -4.36 21.12 -12.55
C ALA A 62 -2.91 21.24 -12.09
N GLY A 63 -2.16 22.20 -12.67
CA GLY A 63 -0.74 22.43 -12.37
C GLY A 63 0.24 21.51 -13.08
N MET A 64 -0.23 20.56 -13.90
CA MET A 64 0.62 19.79 -14.80
C MET A 64 0.93 20.59 -16.07
N THR A 65 2.09 20.34 -16.65
CA THR A 65 2.56 21.04 -17.84
C THR A 65 2.48 20.16 -19.10
N SER A 66 2.28 20.78 -20.25
CA SER A 66 2.53 20.13 -21.55
C SER A 66 4.01 19.76 -21.62
N ASN A 67 4.32 18.63 -22.24
CA ASN A 67 5.65 18.04 -22.28
C ASN A 67 6.14 17.40 -20.95
N SER A 68 5.27 17.30 -19.94
CA SER A 68 5.58 16.53 -18.72
C SER A 68 5.89 15.09 -19.05
N GLN A 69 7.00 14.57 -18.50
CA GLN A 69 7.38 13.17 -18.67
C GLN A 69 6.48 12.25 -17.85
N VAL A 70 5.94 11.24 -18.51
CA VAL A 70 5.16 10.15 -17.91
C VAL A 70 5.75 8.79 -18.24
N TRP A 71 5.45 7.78 -17.44
CA TRP A 71 5.90 6.41 -17.65
C TRP A 71 4.79 5.53 -18.20
N MET A 72 5.02 4.97 -19.38
CA MET A 72 4.14 4.01 -20.04
C MET A 72 4.61 2.58 -19.79
N SER A 73 3.67 1.65 -19.58
CA SER A 73 3.96 0.23 -19.38
C SER A 73 2.76 -0.62 -19.81
N HIS A 74 2.46 -0.64 -21.11
CA HIS A 74 1.29 -1.37 -21.62
C HIS A 74 1.50 -1.93 -23.03
N VAL A 75 0.74 -2.99 -23.34
CA VAL A 75 0.68 -3.65 -24.65
C VAL A 75 -0.61 -3.29 -25.36
N ASP A 76 -1.72 -3.21 -24.61
CA ASP A 76 -3.02 -2.82 -25.12
C ASP A 76 -3.19 -1.31 -24.99
N THR A 77 -3.85 -0.68 -25.98
CA THR A 77 -4.13 0.75 -25.98
C THR A 77 -5.62 1.00 -26.19
N ILE A 78 -6.10 2.13 -25.67
CA ILE A 78 -7.49 2.58 -25.86
C ILE A 78 -7.56 3.26 -27.22
N LEU A 79 -8.37 2.71 -28.14
CA LEU A 79 -8.61 3.27 -29.46
C LEU A 79 -9.85 4.17 -29.52
N GLU A 80 -10.85 3.85 -28.71
CA GLU A 80 -12.10 4.61 -28.65
C GLU A 80 -12.60 4.69 -27.21
N LEU A 81 -13.11 5.84 -26.83
CA LEU A 81 -13.85 6.02 -25.58
C LEU A 81 -15.33 5.81 -25.80
N GLY A 82 -16.03 5.27 -24.81
CA GLY A 82 -17.48 5.19 -24.84
C GLY A 82 -18.16 6.57 -24.75
N PRO A 83 -19.47 6.65 -25.02
CA PRO A 83 -20.22 7.89 -24.91
C PRO A 83 -20.11 8.56 -23.55
N GLY A 84 -19.98 9.88 -23.52
CA GLY A 84 -19.88 10.65 -22.29
C GLY A 84 -18.49 10.63 -21.63
N TYR A 85 -17.44 10.17 -22.34
CA TYR A 85 -16.06 10.26 -21.90
C TYR A 85 -15.27 11.21 -22.79
N ASN A 86 -14.51 12.10 -22.18
CA ASN A 86 -13.72 13.12 -22.88
C ASN A 86 -12.22 12.92 -22.57
N THR A 87 -11.39 13.09 -23.60
CA THR A 87 -9.93 13.08 -23.44
C THR A 87 -9.49 14.31 -22.65
N ILE A 88 -8.61 14.10 -21.68
CA ILE A 88 -8.02 15.19 -20.88
C ILE A 88 -6.51 15.37 -21.12
N CYS A 89 -5.83 14.32 -21.58
CA CYS A 89 -4.43 14.43 -22.04
C CYS A 89 -4.11 13.34 -23.08
N SER A 90 -3.07 13.62 -23.88
CA SER A 90 -2.53 12.68 -24.88
C SER A 90 -1.01 12.71 -24.85
N THR A 91 -0.38 11.66 -25.39
CA THR A 91 1.02 11.70 -25.89
C THR A 91 1.02 11.72 -27.40
N ASP A 92 2.21 11.76 -28.02
CA ASP A 92 2.31 11.67 -29.50
C ASP A 92 1.79 10.33 -30.02
N ASP A 93 1.96 9.24 -29.26
CA ASP A 93 1.61 7.88 -29.64
C ASP A 93 0.25 7.43 -29.05
N VAL A 94 -0.16 7.95 -27.87
CA VAL A 94 -1.40 7.58 -27.17
C VAL A 94 -2.40 8.74 -27.15
N HIS A 95 -3.42 8.66 -27.96
CA HIS A 95 -4.45 9.69 -28.02
C HIS A 95 -5.26 9.80 -26.72
N PHE A 96 -5.58 8.67 -26.10
CA PHE A 96 -6.34 8.61 -24.85
C PHE A 96 -5.42 8.30 -23.65
N ALA A 97 -4.33 9.09 -23.50
CA ALA A 97 -3.43 8.94 -22.34
C ALA A 97 -4.10 9.29 -21.02
N GLY A 98 -5.13 10.14 -21.04
CA GLY A 98 -6.02 10.40 -19.93
C GLY A 98 -7.41 10.84 -20.41
N PHE A 99 -8.43 10.44 -19.66
CA PHE A 99 -9.83 10.76 -19.97
C PHE A 99 -10.66 10.92 -18.69
N ARG A 100 -11.83 11.54 -18.82
CA ARG A 100 -12.80 11.75 -17.75
C ARG A 100 -14.22 11.45 -18.23
N ALA A 101 -15.03 10.85 -17.36
CA ALA A 101 -16.47 10.74 -17.59
C ALA A 101 -17.15 12.10 -17.35
N GLU A 102 -17.98 12.54 -18.31
CA GLU A 102 -18.71 13.80 -18.21
C GLU A 102 -19.74 13.76 -17.08
N GLY A 103 -19.77 14.80 -16.26
CA GLY A 103 -20.69 14.91 -15.12
C GLY A 103 -20.40 13.96 -13.96
N LYS A 104 -19.31 13.15 -14.02
CA LYS A 104 -18.96 12.18 -13.00
C LYS A 104 -17.56 12.44 -12.43
N GLN A 105 -17.31 11.84 -11.27
CA GLN A 105 -15.98 11.85 -10.64
C GLN A 105 -15.21 10.58 -11.00
N VAL A 106 -15.09 10.28 -12.29
CA VAL A 106 -14.44 9.08 -12.82
C VAL A 106 -13.40 9.50 -13.86
N TRP A 107 -12.16 9.12 -13.63
CA TRP A 107 -11.01 9.36 -14.51
C TRP A 107 -10.30 8.07 -14.85
N GLY A 108 -9.67 8.04 -16.01
CA GLY A 108 -8.74 7.00 -16.42
C GLY A 108 -7.45 7.62 -16.94
N ILE A 109 -6.30 7.05 -16.58
CA ILE A 109 -5.00 7.40 -17.11
C ILE A 109 -4.26 6.15 -17.54
N GLN A 110 -3.62 6.18 -18.72
CA GLN A 110 -2.90 5.03 -19.26
C GLN A 110 -1.50 4.90 -18.66
N PHE A 111 -0.88 5.99 -18.26
CA PHE A 111 0.45 6.04 -17.66
C PHE A 111 0.41 5.81 -16.14
N HIS A 112 1.61 5.61 -15.56
CA HIS A 112 1.81 5.32 -14.14
C HIS A 112 2.29 6.58 -13.40
N PRO A 113 1.40 7.34 -12.71
CA PRO A 113 1.79 8.55 -11.96
C PRO A 113 2.54 8.22 -10.67
N GLU A 114 2.41 6.99 -10.17
CA GLU A 114 3.00 6.53 -8.91
C GLU A 114 4.50 6.25 -9.01
N VAL A 115 5.04 6.05 -10.22
CA VAL A 115 6.46 5.79 -10.39
C VAL A 115 7.24 7.10 -10.51
N TRP A 116 8.45 7.12 -9.98
CA TRP A 116 9.30 8.31 -9.94
C TRP A 116 9.67 8.86 -11.33
N HIS A 117 9.59 8.03 -12.39
CA HIS A 117 9.81 8.45 -13.78
C HIS A 117 8.71 9.38 -14.33
N SER A 118 7.54 9.39 -13.72
CA SER A 118 6.47 10.36 -14.01
C SER A 118 6.73 11.61 -13.18
N THR A 119 7.42 12.59 -13.78
CA THR A 119 8.00 13.74 -13.06
C THR A 119 6.97 14.59 -12.31
N GLU A 120 5.78 14.77 -12.88
CA GLU A 120 4.66 15.49 -12.26
C GLU A 120 3.57 14.54 -11.72
N GLY A 121 3.85 13.24 -11.66
CA GLY A 121 2.96 12.23 -11.07
C GLY A 121 2.49 12.57 -9.66
N PRO A 122 3.37 13.06 -8.75
CA PRO A 122 2.96 13.49 -7.42
C PRO A 122 1.93 14.63 -7.42
N ILE A 123 1.95 15.54 -8.42
CA ILE A 123 0.95 16.61 -8.58
C ILE A 123 -0.41 16.00 -8.89
N LEU A 124 -0.48 15.09 -9.88
CA LEU A 124 -1.69 14.39 -10.27
C LEU A 124 -2.29 13.62 -9.08
N LEU A 125 -1.48 12.82 -8.39
CA LEU A 125 -1.93 12.04 -7.22
C LEU A 125 -2.43 12.96 -6.10
N LYS A 126 -1.75 14.07 -5.84
CA LYS A 126 -2.19 15.07 -4.87
C LYS A 126 -3.54 15.69 -5.28
N ASN A 127 -3.68 16.06 -6.56
CA ASN A 127 -4.95 16.60 -7.07
C ASN A 127 -6.09 15.61 -6.86
N PHE A 128 -5.87 14.33 -7.15
CA PHE A 128 -6.89 13.30 -6.94
C PHE A 128 -7.20 13.11 -5.45
N VAL A 129 -6.20 12.81 -4.63
CA VAL A 129 -6.41 12.44 -3.22
C VAL A 129 -6.89 13.63 -2.39
N MET A 130 -6.23 14.79 -2.52
CA MET A 130 -6.53 15.94 -1.69
C MET A 130 -7.63 16.83 -2.30
N GLY A 131 -7.54 17.07 -3.60
CA GLY A 131 -8.46 17.98 -4.31
C GLY A 131 -9.80 17.34 -4.62
N ILE A 132 -9.79 16.16 -5.24
CA ILE A 132 -11.01 15.50 -5.71
C ILE A 132 -11.65 14.65 -4.62
N CYS A 133 -10.89 13.80 -3.93
CA CYS A 133 -11.39 12.97 -2.83
C CYS A 133 -11.58 13.73 -1.52
N GLY A 134 -11.01 14.93 -1.37
CA GLY A 134 -11.12 15.76 -0.16
C GLY A 134 -10.39 15.18 1.06
N CYS A 135 -9.41 14.30 0.86
CA CYS A 135 -8.62 13.76 1.95
C CYS A 135 -7.80 14.87 2.63
N THR A 136 -7.77 14.89 3.95
CA THR A 136 -7.13 15.95 4.74
C THR A 136 -5.61 15.79 4.87
N GLY A 137 -5.05 14.61 4.49
CA GLY A 137 -3.64 14.29 4.71
C GLY A 137 -3.26 14.21 6.20
N SER A 138 -4.24 14.03 7.07
CA SER A 138 -4.04 13.98 8.53
C SER A 138 -3.41 12.67 9.00
N TRP A 139 -3.36 11.65 8.14
CA TRP A 139 -2.64 10.42 8.47
C TRP A 139 -1.14 10.68 8.31
N THR A 140 -0.43 10.68 9.41
CA THR A 140 1.04 10.70 9.48
C THR A 140 1.49 9.62 10.44
N PRO A 141 2.74 9.13 10.38
CA PRO A 141 3.26 8.17 11.36
C PRO A 141 3.08 8.63 12.80
N ASP A 142 3.30 9.92 13.08
CA ASP A 142 3.13 10.48 14.42
C ASP A 142 1.67 10.45 14.87
N ASN A 143 0.74 10.89 14.03
CA ASN A 143 -0.69 10.82 14.32
C ASN A 143 -1.19 9.38 14.46
N PHE A 144 -0.63 8.44 13.68
CA PHE A 144 -0.91 7.02 13.83
C PHE A 144 -0.49 6.50 15.20
N VAL A 145 0.73 6.83 15.65
CA VAL A 145 1.22 6.45 16.98
C VAL A 145 0.31 7.01 18.07
N GLU A 146 0.00 8.32 18.03
CA GLU A 146 -0.86 8.95 19.02
C GLU A 146 -2.29 8.37 19.04
N SER A 147 -2.88 8.12 17.87
CA SER A 147 -4.22 7.52 17.80
C SER A 147 -4.21 6.08 18.32
N THR A 148 -3.20 5.28 17.97
CA THR A 148 -3.06 3.90 18.43
C THR A 148 -2.89 3.84 19.95
N VAL A 149 -2.06 4.72 20.52
CA VAL A 149 -1.88 4.80 21.98
C VAL A 149 -3.20 5.12 22.67
N ARG A 150 -3.97 6.10 22.17
CA ARG A 150 -5.30 6.44 22.70
C ARG A 150 -6.30 5.28 22.61
N ASP A 151 -6.31 4.58 21.48
CA ASP A 151 -7.18 3.42 21.27
C ASP A 151 -6.82 2.26 22.22
N LEU A 152 -5.53 2.02 22.44
CA LEU A 152 -5.05 1.04 23.40
C LEU A 152 -5.46 1.42 24.84
N GLN A 153 -5.29 2.67 25.21
CA GLN A 153 -5.72 3.18 26.53
C GLN A 153 -7.23 3.02 26.76
N ALA A 154 -8.03 3.24 25.71
CA ALA A 154 -9.48 3.07 25.78
C ALA A 154 -9.93 1.60 25.89
N LYS A 155 -9.15 0.66 25.29
CA LYS A 155 -9.47 -0.77 25.28
C LYS A 155 -8.97 -1.51 26.51
N ILE A 156 -7.86 -1.06 27.10
CA ILE A 156 -7.22 -1.71 28.25
C ILE A 156 -7.74 -1.02 29.51
N GLY A 157 -8.39 -1.77 30.38
CA GLY A 157 -8.91 -1.24 31.63
C GLY A 157 -7.80 -0.63 32.52
N ALA A 158 -8.18 0.27 33.42
CA ALA A 158 -7.22 1.02 34.25
C ALA A 158 -6.35 0.13 35.13
N GLU A 159 -6.87 -1.01 35.56
CA GLU A 159 -6.16 -1.99 36.42
C GLU A 159 -5.64 -3.21 35.65
N ASP A 160 -5.96 -3.33 34.34
CA ASP A 160 -5.57 -4.47 33.55
C ASP A 160 -4.08 -4.45 33.24
N ARG A 161 -3.48 -5.64 33.20
CA ARG A 161 -2.08 -5.87 32.83
C ARG A 161 -2.02 -6.61 31.50
N VAL A 162 -1.02 -6.29 30.71
CA VAL A 162 -0.79 -6.93 29.41
C VAL A 162 0.50 -7.72 29.45
N ILE A 163 0.47 -8.93 28.93
CA ILE A 163 1.65 -9.76 28.70
C ILE A 163 1.92 -9.78 27.20
N LEU A 164 3.15 -9.49 26.79
CA LEU A 164 3.60 -9.50 25.41
C LEU A 164 4.81 -10.41 25.24
N GLY A 165 4.72 -11.39 24.34
CA GLY A 165 5.87 -12.17 23.89
C GLY A 165 6.70 -11.36 22.89
N LEU A 166 8.00 -11.22 23.16
CA LEU A 166 8.93 -10.56 22.25
C LEU A 166 9.71 -11.59 21.44
N SER A 167 9.88 -11.31 20.15
CA SER A 167 10.65 -12.17 19.24
C SER A 167 12.05 -11.63 18.93
N GLY A 168 12.40 -10.42 19.39
CA GLY A 168 13.60 -9.69 18.96
C GLY A 168 13.44 -9.01 17.58
N GLY A 169 12.28 -9.15 16.92
CA GLY A 169 11.99 -8.55 15.62
C GLY A 169 11.30 -7.19 15.74
N VAL A 170 11.28 -6.46 14.64
CA VAL A 170 10.73 -5.08 14.55
C VAL A 170 9.27 -5.02 14.97
N ASP A 171 8.42 -5.93 14.51
CA ASP A 171 6.98 -5.88 14.76
C ASP A 171 6.65 -6.00 16.24
N SER A 172 7.26 -6.97 16.93
CA SER A 172 7.07 -7.16 18.37
C SER A 172 7.62 -5.99 19.19
N THR A 173 8.71 -5.37 18.71
CA THR A 173 9.31 -4.20 19.36
C THR A 173 8.41 -2.97 19.21
N VAL A 174 7.85 -2.74 18.03
CA VAL A 174 6.88 -1.65 17.80
C VAL A 174 5.63 -1.85 18.65
N ALA A 175 5.12 -3.08 18.73
CA ALA A 175 3.96 -3.39 19.59
C ALA A 175 4.27 -3.12 21.07
N ALA A 176 5.47 -3.50 21.55
CA ALA A 176 5.91 -3.24 22.91
C ALA A 176 5.99 -1.73 23.21
N GLU A 177 6.57 -0.96 22.31
CA GLU A 177 6.70 0.49 22.47
C GLU A 177 5.34 1.20 22.52
N LEU A 178 4.40 0.83 21.61
CA LEU A 178 3.06 1.39 21.62
C LEU A 178 2.28 1.05 22.90
N LEU A 179 2.38 -0.20 23.35
CA LEU A 179 1.75 -0.63 24.60
C LEU A 179 2.40 0.04 25.81
N ASN A 180 3.73 0.17 25.83
CA ASN A 180 4.44 0.85 26.91
C ASN A 180 4.02 2.32 27.04
N ARG A 181 3.88 3.02 25.91
CA ARG A 181 3.33 4.39 25.88
C ARG A 181 1.89 4.47 26.37
N ALA A 182 1.10 3.41 26.10
CA ALA A 182 -0.30 3.38 26.49
C ALA A 182 -0.51 3.08 27.98
N ILE A 183 0.20 2.09 28.53
CA ILE A 183 -0.10 1.53 29.87
C ILE A 183 1.11 1.46 30.80
N GLY A 184 2.32 1.82 30.35
CA GLY A 184 3.52 1.88 31.18
C GLY A 184 3.85 0.58 31.90
N ASP A 185 4.08 0.64 33.22
CA ASP A 185 4.48 -0.49 34.05
C ASP A 185 3.50 -1.66 34.10
N ARG A 186 2.30 -1.50 33.58
CA ARG A 186 1.30 -2.56 33.43
C ARG A 186 1.59 -3.51 32.26
N LEU A 187 2.56 -3.16 31.40
CA LEU A 187 3.07 -4.04 30.35
C LEU A 187 4.17 -4.93 30.92
N HIS A 188 4.02 -6.23 30.72
CA HIS A 188 5.02 -7.24 31.05
C HIS A 188 5.46 -7.96 29.79
N CYS A 189 6.68 -7.72 29.36
CA CYS A 189 7.26 -8.37 28.19
C CYS A 189 8.03 -9.63 28.57
N ILE A 190 7.93 -10.67 27.75
CA ILE A 190 8.66 -11.92 27.92
C ILE A 190 9.45 -12.21 26.65
N PHE A 191 10.77 -12.35 26.80
CA PHE A 191 11.67 -12.79 25.73
C PHE A 191 12.19 -14.18 26.03
N VAL A 192 11.96 -15.13 25.13
CA VAL A 192 12.30 -16.54 25.34
C VAL A 192 13.48 -16.94 24.46
N ASP A 193 14.54 -17.44 25.08
CA ASP A 193 15.59 -18.19 24.41
C ASP A 193 15.13 -19.64 24.22
N ASN A 194 14.78 -19.99 23.00
CA ASN A 194 14.37 -21.33 22.62
C ASN A 194 15.53 -22.25 22.18
N GLY A 195 16.78 -21.80 22.38
CA GLY A 195 17.98 -22.54 22.00
C GLY A 195 18.42 -22.35 20.54
N LEU A 196 17.69 -21.56 19.74
CA LEU A 196 17.98 -21.30 18.32
C LEU A 196 18.36 -19.85 18.03
N LEU A 197 18.56 -19.04 19.09
CA LEU A 197 19.01 -17.66 18.94
C LEU A 197 20.46 -17.61 18.43
N ARG A 198 20.80 -16.49 17.80
CA ARG A 198 22.20 -16.22 17.38
C ARG A 198 23.10 -16.07 18.58
N LYS A 199 24.40 -16.19 18.35
CA LYS A 199 25.41 -16.01 19.40
C LYS A 199 25.26 -14.62 20.06
N ASN A 200 25.11 -14.60 21.40
CA ASN A 200 24.92 -13.40 22.23
C ASN A 200 23.62 -12.60 21.94
N GLU A 201 22.71 -13.10 21.10
CA GLU A 201 21.48 -12.39 20.76
C GLU A 201 20.58 -12.21 21.99
N PHE A 202 20.51 -13.19 22.86
CA PHE A 202 19.69 -13.14 24.08
C PHE A 202 20.05 -11.98 24.97
N GLU A 203 21.33 -11.83 25.26
CA GLU A 203 21.86 -10.77 26.13
C GLU A 203 21.72 -9.39 25.48
N GLN A 204 22.05 -9.30 24.17
CA GLN A 204 21.99 -8.06 23.44
C GLN A 204 20.54 -7.53 23.35
N VAL A 205 19.59 -8.39 23.01
CA VAL A 205 18.17 -8.01 22.91
C VAL A 205 17.60 -7.57 24.26
N LEU A 206 18.00 -8.22 25.37
CA LEU A 206 17.56 -7.80 26.70
C LEU A 206 18.13 -6.44 27.09
N GLU A 207 19.38 -6.15 26.71
CA GLU A 207 20.02 -4.85 26.96
C GLU A 207 19.33 -3.75 26.14
N ASP A 208 19.12 -3.99 24.82
CA ASP A 208 18.42 -3.06 23.93
C ASP A 208 17.02 -2.71 24.45
N TYR A 209 16.26 -3.71 24.90
CA TYR A 209 14.91 -3.46 25.44
C TYR A 209 14.93 -2.74 26.81
N LYS A 210 15.96 -2.96 27.62
CA LYS A 210 16.15 -2.23 28.88
C LYS A 210 16.44 -0.76 28.60
N ASP A 211 17.27 -0.48 27.60
CA ASP A 211 17.58 0.90 27.18
C ASP A 211 16.34 1.62 26.62
N MET A 212 15.40 0.89 26.04
CA MET A 212 14.08 1.41 25.63
C MET A 212 13.10 1.62 26.81
N GLY A 213 13.49 1.27 28.05
CA GLY A 213 12.64 1.40 29.23
C GLY A 213 11.51 0.36 29.31
N LEU A 214 11.64 -0.76 28.60
CA LEU A 214 10.64 -1.83 28.64
C LEU A 214 10.86 -2.77 29.84
N ASN A 215 9.77 -3.17 30.49
CA ASN A 215 9.80 -4.20 31.54
C ASN A 215 9.84 -5.60 30.90
N VAL A 216 11.06 -6.08 30.64
CA VAL A 216 11.29 -7.35 29.93
C VAL A 216 11.88 -8.41 30.85
N ARG A 217 11.25 -9.58 30.87
CA ARG A 217 11.77 -10.79 31.51
C ARG A 217 12.32 -11.73 30.44
N GLY A 218 13.64 -12.01 30.53
CA GLY A 218 14.27 -13.06 29.73
C GLY A 218 14.04 -14.45 30.38
N VAL A 219 13.72 -15.44 29.55
CA VAL A 219 13.51 -16.84 29.96
C VAL A 219 14.36 -17.73 29.06
N ARG A 220 15.30 -18.48 29.68
CA ARG A 220 16.06 -19.51 28.96
C ARG A 220 15.29 -20.84 29.01
N ALA A 221 14.85 -21.31 27.88
CA ALA A 221 14.04 -22.52 27.75
C ALA A 221 14.56 -23.45 26.62
N GLY A 222 15.82 -23.26 26.20
CA GLY A 222 16.41 -24.00 25.08
C GLY A 222 16.26 -25.53 25.23
N ASP A 223 16.61 -26.09 26.39
CA ASP A 223 16.51 -27.52 26.62
C ASP A 223 15.08 -28.04 26.50
N GLN A 224 14.10 -27.31 27.05
CA GLN A 224 12.68 -27.69 26.94
C GLN A 224 12.16 -27.69 25.49
N PHE A 225 12.57 -26.70 24.70
CA PHE A 225 12.21 -26.61 23.28
C PHE A 225 12.87 -27.71 22.45
N LEU A 226 14.16 -27.99 22.70
CA LEU A 226 14.90 -29.03 21.98
C LEU A 226 14.37 -30.43 22.33
N ASP A 227 14.08 -30.71 23.57
CA ASP A 227 13.47 -31.97 24.00
C ASP A 227 12.09 -32.19 23.35
N CYS A 228 11.27 -31.13 23.28
CA CYS A 228 9.98 -31.17 22.62
C CYS A 228 10.10 -31.44 21.11
N LEU A 229 11.04 -30.80 20.44
CA LEU A 229 11.29 -30.99 18.98
C LEU A 229 11.75 -32.41 18.67
N LEU A 230 12.62 -33.00 19.51
CA LEU A 230 13.09 -34.38 19.36
C LEU A 230 11.95 -35.40 19.51
N TYR A 231 10.95 -35.10 20.34
CA TYR A 231 9.82 -35.99 20.59
C TYR A 231 8.70 -35.85 19.54
N THR A 232 8.44 -34.64 19.08
CA THR A 232 7.24 -34.33 18.25
C THR A 232 7.52 -34.20 16.74
N SER A 233 8.77 -34.08 16.34
CA SER A 233 9.19 -33.95 14.94
C SER A 233 10.17 -35.06 14.58
N PRO A 234 9.73 -36.30 14.31
CA PRO A 234 10.61 -37.34 13.83
C PRO A 234 11.26 -36.87 12.53
N SER A 235 12.57 -36.95 12.47
CA SER A 235 13.32 -36.61 11.28
C SER A 235 12.86 -37.51 10.12
N PRO A 236 12.72 -37.01 8.89
CA PRO A 236 12.50 -37.85 7.73
C PRO A 236 13.56 -38.98 7.56
N ARG A 237 14.70 -38.86 8.24
CA ARG A 237 15.76 -39.88 8.29
C ARG A 237 15.46 -41.03 9.26
N ASP A 238 14.53 -40.83 10.20
CA ASP A 238 14.16 -41.85 11.16
C ASP A 238 13.00 -42.76 10.65
N ALA A 239 12.52 -42.49 9.43
CA ALA A 239 11.48 -43.24 8.74
C ALA A 239 12.02 -44.25 7.70
N LEU A 240 13.32 -44.59 7.74
CA LEU A 240 13.95 -45.59 6.87
C LEU A 240 14.31 -46.86 7.65
#